data_53a4debcb4fefa7c38674c66a7d2489a
#
_entry.id   53a4debcb4fefa7c38674c66a7d2489a
#
_cell.length_a   1.000
_cell.length_b   1.000
_cell.length_c   1.000
_cell.angle_alpha   90.00
_cell.angle_beta   90.00
_cell.angle_gamma   90.00
#
_symmetry.space_group_name_H-M   'P 1'
#
loop_
_entity.id
_entity.type
_entity.pdbx_description
1 polymer ?
#
loop_
_entity_poly.entity_id
_entity_poly.type
_entity_poly.pdbx_seq_one_letter_code
_entity_poly.pdbx_strand_id
1 'polypeptide(L)'
;MLPAVVLALGMITSLAPPWLAAETGMPAAPAARCEALAARLRVAPRLKPVVADMCRRAPTFRRQVVRLTQQAGLAITVEPGDFPIGGRARASTAIARVDGGLRSADVLVRPGDSLAVVELIGHEFEHILEQLDGVDLGAWVGHNGVHRVGGDDSAPIETERAQQVGRLVASEYAAAGAATTALRVR
;
A
#
# COMPACT_ATOMS: atom_id res chain seq x y z
N MET A 1 24.79 46.21 -28.41
CA MET A 1 23.39 45.77 -28.31
C MET A 1 23.41 44.26 -28.05
N LEU A 2 23.18 43.82 -26.81
CA LEU A 2 23.12 42.43 -26.41
C LEU A 2 21.62 42.03 -26.36
N PRO A 3 21.24 40.85 -26.91
CA PRO A 3 19.85 40.41 -26.81
C PRO A 3 19.59 39.81 -25.42
N ALA A 4 18.49 40.20 -24.81
CA ALA A 4 17.99 39.69 -23.57
C ALA A 4 17.41 38.27 -23.81
N VAL A 5 18.00 37.25 -23.16
CA VAL A 5 17.46 35.90 -23.11
C VAL A 5 16.39 35.84 -22.03
N VAL A 6 15.13 35.74 -22.43
CA VAL A 6 14.01 35.49 -21.52
C VAL A 6 13.93 33.99 -21.25
N LEU A 7 14.36 33.57 -20.05
CA LEU A 7 14.15 32.23 -19.55
C LEU A 7 12.67 32.11 -19.09
N ALA A 8 11.86 31.44 -19.90
CA ALA A 8 10.53 31.01 -19.48
C ALA A 8 10.68 29.81 -18.53
N LEU A 9 10.50 30.03 -17.22
CA LEU A 9 10.30 28.95 -16.24
C LEU A 9 8.93 28.32 -16.53
N GLY A 10 8.94 27.18 -17.22
CA GLY A 10 7.76 26.33 -17.34
C GLY A 10 7.42 25.72 -15.97
N MET A 11 6.32 26.16 -15.36
CA MET A 11 5.73 25.46 -14.23
C MET A 11 5.25 24.08 -14.70
N ILE A 12 5.99 23.03 -14.35
CA ILE A 12 5.53 21.66 -14.50
C ILE A 12 4.51 21.44 -13.38
N THR A 13 3.22 21.69 -13.67
CA THR A 13 2.13 21.23 -12.81
C THR A 13 2.09 19.71 -12.91
N SER A 14 2.70 19.02 -11.95
CA SER A 14 2.56 17.57 -11.77
C SER A 14 1.09 17.30 -11.43
N LEU A 15 0.31 16.93 -12.43
CA LEU A 15 -1.06 16.48 -12.24
C LEU A 15 -0.98 15.10 -11.56
N ALA A 16 -1.32 15.07 -10.27
CA ALA A 16 -1.47 13.81 -9.55
C ALA A 16 -2.48 12.92 -10.32
N PRO A 17 -2.22 11.63 -10.46
CA PRO A 17 -3.11 10.73 -11.17
C PRO A 17 -4.49 10.71 -10.47
N PRO A 18 -5.60 10.59 -11.25
CA PRO A 18 -6.97 10.76 -10.73
C PRO A 18 -7.34 9.80 -9.59
N TRP A 19 -6.72 8.61 -9.53
CA TRP A 19 -6.93 7.66 -8.43
C TRP A 19 -6.29 8.14 -7.11
N LEU A 20 -5.20 8.89 -7.15
CA LEU A 20 -4.60 9.50 -5.96
C LEU A 20 -5.52 10.58 -5.36
N ALA A 21 -6.19 11.34 -6.21
CA ALA A 21 -7.16 12.35 -5.78
C ALA A 21 -8.41 11.72 -5.12
N ALA A 22 -8.87 10.57 -5.62
CA ALA A 22 -10.01 9.85 -5.03
C ALA A 22 -9.69 9.34 -3.61
N GLU A 23 -8.46 8.90 -3.35
CA GLU A 23 -8.05 8.42 -2.04
C GLU A 23 -7.75 9.54 -1.04
N THR A 24 -7.23 10.68 -1.50
CA THR A 24 -6.95 11.83 -0.62
C THR A 24 -8.20 12.61 -0.23
N GLY A 25 -9.30 12.48 -0.97
CA GLY A 25 -10.58 13.15 -0.71
C GLY A 25 -11.37 12.58 0.47
N MET A 26 -11.15 11.33 0.86
CA MET A 26 -11.83 10.74 2.03
C MET A 26 -11.05 11.02 3.32
N PRO A 27 -11.71 11.56 4.36
CA PRO A 27 -11.06 11.74 5.65
C PRO A 27 -10.63 10.37 6.21
N ALA A 28 -9.39 10.30 6.70
CA ALA A 28 -8.90 9.09 7.34
C ALA A 28 -9.70 8.80 8.62
N ALA A 29 -10.07 7.53 8.83
CA ALA A 29 -10.71 7.13 10.07
C ALA A 29 -9.82 7.43 11.30
N PRO A 30 -10.40 7.69 12.47
CA PRO A 30 -9.64 7.76 13.72
C PRO A 30 -8.80 6.50 13.95
N ALA A 31 -7.63 6.63 14.58
CA ALA A 31 -6.72 5.51 14.82
C ALA A 31 -7.40 4.35 15.58
N ALA A 32 -8.15 4.66 16.63
CA ALA A 32 -8.87 3.65 17.43
C ALA A 32 -9.88 2.85 16.57
N ARG A 33 -10.56 3.50 15.61
CA ARG A 33 -11.45 2.81 14.67
C ARG A 33 -10.67 1.89 13.75
N CYS A 34 -9.51 2.34 13.24
CA CYS A 34 -8.64 1.49 12.43
C CYS A 34 -8.17 0.26 13.20
N GLU A 35 -7.70 0.42 14.43
CA GLU A 35 -7.25 -0.69 15.28
C GLU A 35 -8.38 -1.71 15.53
N ALA A 36 -9.59 -1.24 15.81
CA ALA A 36 -10.76 -2.10 15.98
C ALA A 36 -11.12 -2.87 14.70
N LEU A 37 -11.01 -2.23 13.53
CA LEU A 37 -11.25 -2.87 12.23
C LEU A 37 -10.11 -3.82 11.87
N ALA A 38 -8.84 -3.44 12.12
CA ALA A 38 -7.68 -4.28 11.88
C ALA A 38 -7.71 -5.58 12.71
N ALA A 39 -8.35 -5.56 13.89
CA ALA A 39 -8.57 -6.76 14.69
C ALA A 39 -9.43 -7.83 14.00
N ARG A 40 -10.19 -7.47 12.95
CA ARG A 40 -10.95 -8.41 12.11
C ARG A 40 -10.08 -9.12 11.07
N LEU A 41 -8.88 -8.62 10.81
CA LEU A 41 -7.90 -9.25 9.93
C LEU A 41 -7.18 -10.37 10.70
N ARG A 42 -6.80 -11.42 9.99
CA ARG A 42 -6.00 -12.52 10.54
C ARG A 42 -4.51 -12.14 10.46
N VAL A 43 -4.04 -11.35 11.40
CA VAL A 43 -2.64 -10.90 11.42
C VAL A 43 -1.83 -11.82 12.34
N ALA A 44 -0.70 -12.32 11.84
CA ALA A 44 0.24 -13.13 12.64
C ALA A 44 0.68 -12.36 13.90
N PRO A 45 0.83 -13.02 15.05
CA PRO A 45 1.11 -12.36 16.34
C PRO A 45 2.27 -11.37 16.30
N ARG A 46 3.34 -11.69 15.59
CA ARG A 46 4.54 -10.84 15.46
C ARG A 46 4.31 -9.58 14.62
N LEU A 47 3.30 -9.54 13.76
CA LEU A 47 2.95 -8.38 12.93
C LEU A 47 1.87 -7.50 13.56
N LYS A 48 1.10 -7.99 14.54
CA LYS A 48 0.04 -7.22 15.20
C LYS A 48 0.51 -5.86 15.74
N PRO A 49 1.67 -5.76 16.44
CA PRO A 49 2.15 -4.46 16.92
C PRO A 49 2.43 -3.48 15.79
N VAL A 50 2.99 -3.96 14.66
CA VAL A 50 3.28 -3.14 13.48
C VAL A 50 1.98 -2.62 12.87
N VAL A 51 0.99 -3.48 12.65
CA VAL A 51 -0.32 -3.11 12.09
C VAL A 51 -1.05 -2.10 12.99
N ALA A 52 -1.03 -2.30 14.31
CA ALA A 52 -1.60 -1.34 15.26
C ALA A 52 -0.88 0.02 15.18
N ASP A 53 0.44 0.01 15.07
CA ASP A 53 1.23 1.24 14.96
C ASP A 53 0.99 1.95 13.60
N MET A 54 0.79 1.21 12.50
CA MET A 54 0.36 1.75 11.22
C MET A 54 -1.00 2.44 11.32
N CYS A 55 -1.96 1.86 12.04
CA CYS A 55 -3.25 2.52 12.31
C CYS A 55 -3.08 3.86 13.03
N ARG A 56 -2.14 3.97 13.95
CA ARG A 56 -1.88 5.22 14.68
C ARG A 56 -1.21 6.28 13.82
N ARG A 57 -0.24 5.87 12.99
CA ARG A 57 0.70 6.78 12.34
C ARG A 57 0.40 7.08 10.88
N ALA A 58 -0.24 6.14 10.13
CA ALA A 58 -0.39 6.26 8.69
C ALA A 58 -1.86 6.48 8.28
N PRO A 59 -2.27 7.71 7.96
CA PRO A 59 -3.62 8.02 7.48
C PRO A 59 -4.05 7.21 6.25
N THR A 60 -3.13 6.99 5.30
CA THR A 60 -3.41 6.19 4.10
C THR A 60 -3.72 4.75 4.46
N PHE A 61 -2.95 4.13 5.37
CA PHE A 61 -3.23 2.79 5.86
C PHE A 61 -4.60 2.69 6.54
N ARG A 62 -5.01 3.71 7.32
CA ARG A 62 -6.36 3.73 7.90
C ARG A 62 -7.46 3.69 6.84
N ARG A 63 -7.29 4.39 5.71
CA ARG A 63 -8.25 4.34 4.59
C ARG A 63 -8.30 2.94 3.97
N GLN A 64 -7.14 2.33 3.74
CA GLN A 64 -7.06 0.96 3.22
C GLN A 64 -7.80 -0.03 4.14
N VAL A 65 -7.51 -0.03 5.44
CA VAL A 65 -8.18 -0.93 6.42
C VAL A 65 -9.70 -0.75 6.41
N VAL A 66 -10.18 0.50 6.39
CA VAL A 66 -11.62 0.77 6.33
C VAL A 66 -12.25 0.19 5.07
N ARG A 67 -11.66 0.43 3.90
CA ARG A 67 -12.18 -0.07 2.62
C ARG A 67 -12.19 -1.61 2.58
N LEU A 68 -11.10 -2.24 2.98
CA LEU A 68 -10.95 -3.69 2.99
C LEU A 68 -11.97 -4.37 3.93
N THR A 69 -12.18 -3.81 5.12
CA THR A 69 -13.08 -4.39 6.13
C THR A 69 -14.55 -4.10 5.87
N GLN A 70 -14.88 -3.19 4.96
CA GLN A 70 -16.24 -2.97 4.46
C GLN A 70 -16.69 -4.04 3.47
N GLN A 71 -15.78 -4.82 2.90
CA GLN A 71 -16.12 -5.89 1.96
C GLN A 71 -16.67 -7.10 2.71
N ALA A 72 -17.96 -7.34 2.50
CA ALA A 72 -18.65 -8.48 3.14
C ALA A 72 -18.03 -9.81 2.65
N GLY A 73 -17.67 -10.67 3.58
CA GLY A 73 -17.19 -12.00 3.28
C GLY A 73 -15.73 -12.09 2.81
N LEU A 74 -15.00 -10.98 2.71
CA LEU A 74 -13.57 -10.99 2.42
C LEU A 74 -12.77 -11.33 3.68
N ALA A 75 -12.01 -12.43 3.65
CA ALA A 75 -11.05 -12.81 4.67
C ALA A 75 -9.65 -12.37 4.24
N ILE A 76 -8.94 -11.64 5.11
CA ILE A 76 -7.57 -11.20 4.83
C ILE A 76 -6.65 -11.78 5.91
N THR A 77 -5.59 -12.49 5.45
CA THR A 77 -4.53 -13.01 6.31
C THR A 77 -3.25 -12.22 6.04
N VAL A 78 -2.50 -11.85 7.07
CA VAL A 78 -1.20 -11.18 6.95
C VAL A 78 -0.19 -11.97 7.75
N GLU A 79 0.76 -12.57 7.05
CA GLU A 79 1.75 -13.46 7.64
C GLU A 79 3.16 -13.11 7.16
N PRO A 80 4.17 -13.46 7.95
CA PRO A 80 5.53 -13.41 7.46
C PRO A 80 5.78 -14.57 6.49
N GLY A 81 6.38 -14.26 5.36
CA GLY A 81 6.72 -15.21 4.32
C GLY A 81 8.22 -15.43 4.18
N ASP A 82 8.58 -16.64 3.79
CA ASP A 82 9.95 -16.97 3.39
C ASP A 82 10.12 -16.68 1.90
N PHE A 83 10.97 -15.72 1.61
CA PHE A 83 11.33 -15.37 0.24
C PHE A 83 12.78 -15.74 -0.03
N PRO A 84 13.12 -16.25 -1.21
CA PRO A 84 14.51 -16.64 -1.54
C PRO A 84 15.50 -15.51 -1.27
N ILE A 85 16.65 -15.82 -0.71
CA ILE A 85 17.76 -14.87 -0.54
C ILE A 85 18.22 -14.46 -1.95
N GLY A 86 18.29 -13.14 -2.19
CA GLY A 86 18.61 -12.58 -3.50
C GLY A 86 17.43 -12.50 -4.47
N GLY A 87 16.26 -13.05 -4.11
CA GLY A 87 15.02 -12.87 -4.85
C GLY A 87 14.53 -11.41 -4.79
N ARG A 88 13.92 -10.94 -5.89
CA ARG A 88 13.37 -9.57 -5.98
C ARG A 88 12.09 -9.38 -5.16
N ALA A 89 11.25 -10.42 -5.08
CA ALA A 89 10.03 -10.38 -4.29
C ALA A 89 10.34 -10.25 -2.79
N ARG A 90 9.71 -9.29 -2.14
CA ARG A 90 9.80 -9.07 -0.69
C ARG A 90 8.45 -9.22 -0.01
N ALA A 91 7.38 -9.23 -0.79
CA ALA A 91 6.02 -9.50 -0.36
C ALA A 91 5.25 -10.13 -1.51
N SER A 92 4.08 -10.67 -1.23
CA SER A 92 3.15 -11.19 -2.23
C SER A 92 1.74 -11.27 -1.67
N THR A 93 0.76 -11.07 -2.55
CA THR A 93 -0.65 -11.27 -2.25
C THR A 93 -1.22 -12.35 -3.15
N ALA A 94 -1.73 -13.44 -2.55
CA ALA A 94 -2.53 -14.43 -3.23
C ALA A 94 -4.02 -14.14 -3.01
N ILE A 95 -4.80 -14.06 -4.10
CA ILE A 95 -6.22 -13.70 -4.05
C ILE A 95 -7.05 -14.85 -4.58
N ALA A 96 -8.03 -15.30 -3.77
CA ALA A 96 -9.04 -16.24 -4.21
C ALA A 96 -10.37 -15.54 -4.48
N ARG A 97 -11.02 -15.93 -5.57
CA ARG A 97 -12.34 -15.45 -6.00
C ARG A 97 -13.35 -16.59 -5.99
N VAL A 98 -14.60 -16.27 -5.61
CA VAL A 98 -15.74 -17.18 -5.71
C VAL A 98 -16.87 -16.39 -6.33
N ASP A 99 -17.50 -16.95 -7.36
CA ASP A 99 -18.62 -16.32 -8.11
C ASP A 99 -18.30 -14.88 -8.54
N GLY A 100 -17.05 -14.63 -8.97
CA GLY A 100 -16.58 -13.32 -9.41
C GLY A 100 -16.21 -12.34 -8.30
N GLY A 101 -16.58 -12.61 -7.03
CA GLY A 101 -16.22 -11.78 -5.87
C GLY A 101 -14.94 -12.22 -5.18
N LEU A 102 -14.20 -11.27 -4.57
CA LEU A 102 -13.06 -11.60 -3.73
C LEU A 102 -13.52 -12.32 -2.46
N ARG A 103 -12.90 -13.47 -2.17
CA ARG A 103 -13.23 -14.28 -1.00
C ARG A 103 -12.14 -14.29 0.05
N SER A 104 -10.89 -14.41 -0.36
CA SER A 104 -9.76 -14.29 0.54
C SER A 104 -8.57 -13.62 -0.14
N ALA A 105 -7.72 -13.02 0.67
CA ALA A 105 -6.42 -12.51 0.29
C ALA A 105 -5.40 -12.92 1.36
N ASP A 106 -4.37 -13.64 0.93
CA ASP A 106 -3.27 -14.06 1.78
C ASP A 106 -2.04 -13.21 1.46
N VAL A 107 -1.68 -12.35 2.38
CA VAL A 107 -0.56 -11.41 2.27
C VAL A 107 0.64 -11.99 3.00
N LEU A 108 1.70 -12.24 2.27
CA LEU A 108 2.99 -12.67 2.81
C LEU A 108 3.98 -11.52 2.73
N VAL A 109 4.66 -11.21 3.82
CA VAL A 109 5.68 -10.17 3.86
C VAL A 109 7.01 -10.69 4.39
N ARG A 110 8.11 -10.30 3.75
CA ARG A 110 9.44 -10.64 4.24
C ARG A 110 9.68 -9.95 5.58
N PRO A 111 10.11 -10.67 6.62
CA PRO A 111 10.57 -10.06 7.85
C PRO A 111 11.75 -9.11 7.59
N GLY A 112 11.73 -7.96 8.26
CA GLY A 112 12.74 -6.92 8.09
C GLY A 112 12.63 -5.85 9.16
N ASP A 113 13.26 -4.70 8.92
CA ASP A 113 13.02 -3.53 9.76
C ASP A 113 11.57 -3.04 9.65
N SER A 114 11.13 -2.32 10.68
CA SER A 114 9.72 -1.91 10.78
C SER A 114 9.25 -1.08 9.60
N LEU A 115 10.11 -0.23 9.03
CA LEU A 115 9.73 0.66 7.93
C LEU A 115 9.54 -0.12 6.63
N ALA A 116 10.42 -1.08 6.35
CA ALA A 116 10.28 -1.96 5.19
C ALA A 116 9.00 -2.81 5.28
N VAL A 117 8.69 -3.37 6.46
CA VAL A 117 7.46 -4.14 6.69
C VAL A 117 6.22 -3.28 6.51
N VAL A 118 6.22 -2.05 6.99
CA VAL A 118 5.14 -1.06 6.83
C VAL A 118 4.87 -0.76 5.35
N GLU A 119 5.94 -0.48 4.58
CA GLU A 119 5.85 -0.26 3.13
C GLU A 119 5.22 -1.46 2.42
N LEU A 120 5.71 -2.67 2.72
CA LEU A 120 5.23 -3.90 2.11
C LEU A 120 3.75 -4.18 2.41
N ILE A 121 3.31 -4.05 3.67
CA ILE A 121 1.90 -4.26 4.02
C ILE A 121 1.01 -3.25 3.31
N GLY A 122 1.38 -1.97 3.28
CA GLY A 122 0.63 -0.93 2.58
C GLY A 122 0.53 -1.18 1.08
N HIS A 123 1.61 -1.67 0.47
CA HIS A 123 1.69 -2.07 -0.93
C HIS A 123 0.76 -3.25 -1.24
N GLU A 124 0.84 -4.32 -0.48
CA GLU A 124 0.02 -5.52 -0.71
C GLU A 124 -1.47 -5.25 -0.49
N PHE A 125 -1.82 -4.41 0.49
CA PHE A 125 -3.20 -3.99 0.69
C PHE A 125 -3.74 -3.21 -0.51
N GLU A 126 -2.88 -2.43 -1.18
CA GLU A 126 -3.28 -1.72 -2.39
C GLU A 126 -3.59 -2.67 -3.54
N HIS A 127 -2.83 -3.75 -3.72
CA HIS A 127 -3.16 -4.79 -4.70
C HIS A 127 -4.54 -5.41 -4.46
N ILE A 128 -4.93 -5.64 -3.21
CA ILE A 128 -6.28 -6.12 -2.90
C ILE A 128 -7.32 -5.07 -3.29
N LEU A 129 -7.07 -3.80 -3.00
CA LEU A 129 -7.98 -2.70 -3.34
C LEU A 129 -8.11 -2.51 -4.86
N GLU A 130 -7.04 -2.62 -5.63
CA GLU A 130 -7.08 -2.61 -7.09
C GLU A 130 -8.01 -3.70 -7.62
N GLN A 131 -7.94 -4.90 -7.06
CA GLN A 131 -8.83 -6.00 -7.44
C GLN A 131 -10.29 -5.74 -7.03
N LEU A 132 -10.54 -5.06 -5.91
CA LEU A 132 -11.88 -4.63 -5.49
C LEU A 132 -12.42 -3.51 -6.38
N ASP A 133 -11.55 -2.64 -6.88
CA ASP A 133 -11.89 -1.60 -7.85
C ASP A 133 -12.17 -2.16 -9.25
N GLY A 134 -12.07 -3.49 -9.43
CA GLY A 134 -12.33 -4.15 -10.71
C GLY A 134 -11.19 -4.05 -11.71
N VAL A 135 -9.98 -3.71 -11.26
CA VAL A 135 -8.80 -3.69 -12.12
C VAL A 135 -8.41 -5.11 -12.48
N ASP A 136 -8.50 -5.47 -13.76
CA ASP A 136 -7.95 -6.72 -14.25
C ASP A 136 -6.46 -6.55 -14.50
N LEU A 137 -5.67 -6.84 -13.46
CA LEU A 137 -4.21 -6.69 -13.52
C LEU A 137 -3.58 -7.54 -14.63
N GLY A 138 -4.15 -8.72 -14.93
CA GLY A 138 -3.68 -9.58 -15.99
C GLY A 138 -3.84 -8.96 -17.37
N ALA A 139 -5.02 -8.36 -17.64
CA ALA A 139 -5.30 -7.68 -18.89
C ALA A 139 -4.51 -6.36 -19.06
N TRP A 140 -4.04 -5.78 -17.97
CA TRP A 140 -3.34 -4.48 -17.97
C TRP A 140 -1.82 -4.60 -17.99
N VAL A 141 -1.25 -5.81 -17.99
CA VAL A 141 0.20 -5.99 -18.08
C VAL A 141 0.77 -5.29 -19.33
N GLY A 142 1.78 -4.43 -19.13
CA GLY A 142 2.36 -3.58 -20.15
C GLY A 142 1.67 -2.22 -20.35
N HIS A 143 0.59 -1.94 -19.61
CA HIS A 143 -0.16 -0.69 -19.68
C HIS A 143 -0.37 -0.08 -18.28
N ASN A 144 -0.55 1.24 -18.21
CA ASN A 144 -0.95 1.97 -17.01
C ASN A 144 -0.08 1.69 -15.76
N GLY A 145 1.23 1.44 -15.94
CA GLY A 145 2.14 1.14 -14.83
C GLY A 145 2.01 -0.28 -14.25
N VAL A 146 1.32 -1.18 -14.95
CA VAL A 146 1.20 -2.60 -14.58
C VAL A 146 2.26 -3.40 -15.33
N HIS A 147 3.08 -4.15 -14.61
CA HIS A 147 4.15 -4.97 -15.21
C HIS A 147 4.40 -6.26 -14.42
N ARG A 148 5.03 -7.25 -15.08
CA ARG A 148 5.46 -8.48 -14.42
C ARG A 148 6.88 -8.36 -13.89
N VAL A 149 7.12 -8.87 -12.71
CA VAL A 149 8.45 -8.87 -12.07
C VAL A 149 9.16 -10.17 -12.41
N GLY A 150 10.06 -10.15 -13.39
CA GLY A 150 10.84 -11.33 -13.76
C GLY A 150 10.67 -11.80 -15.21
N GLY A 151 9.69 -11.29 -15.93
CA GLY A 151 9.60 -11.43 -17.38
C GLY A 151 8.98 -12.72 -17.92
N ASP A 152 8.46 -13.61 -17.07
CA ASP A 152 7.66 -14.76 -17.49
C ASP A 152 6.16 -14.58 -17.18
N ASP A 153 5.32 -15.38 -17.84
CA ASP A 153 3.86 -15.27 -17.70
C ASP A 153 3.32 -15.66 -16.33
N SER A 154 4.09 -16.38 -15.53
CA SER A 154 3.76 -16.75 -14.15
C SER A 154 4.31 -15.78 -13.09
N ALA A 155 5.09 -14.80 -13.52
CA ALA A 155 5.71 -13.82 -12.61
C ALA A 155 4.66 -12.95 -11.90
N PRO A 156 4.91 -12.55 -10.66
CA PRO A 156 4.05 -11.62 -9.94
C PRO A 156 3.79 -10.33 -10.72
N ILE A 157 2.58 -9.82 -10.62
CA ILE A 157 2.20 -8.55 -11.25
C ILE A 157 2.42 -7.43 -10.24
N GLU A 158 3.11 -6.40 -10.67
CA GLU A 158 3.37 -5.17 -9.95
C GLU A 158 2.64 -3.99 -10.58
N THR A 159 2.24 -3.03 -9.75
CA THR A 159 1.61 -1.80 -10.21
C THR A 159 2.33 -0.58 -9.65
N GLU A 160 2.39 0.46 -10.45
CA GLU A 160 2.92 1.75 -10.00
C GLU A 160 2.08 2.33 -8.84
N ARG A 161 0.75 2.12 -8.88
CA ARG A 161 -0.18 2.52 -7.82
C ARG A 161 0.19 1.87 -6.49
N ALA A 162 0.33 0.55 -6.43
CA ALA A 162 0.69 -0.16 -5.20
C ALA A 162 2.05 0.28 -4.65
N GLN A 163 3.05 0.47 -5.54
CA GLN A 163 4.36 0.98 -5.16
C GLN A 163 4.30 2.38 -4.56
N GLN A 164 3.53 3.30 -5.16
CA GLN A 164 3.40 4.67 -4.68
C GLN A 164 2.68 4.71 -3.34
N VAL A 165 1.60 3.93 -3.17
CA VAL A 165 0.83 3.87 -1.93
C VAL A 165 1.65 3.24 -0.81
N GLY A 166 2.39 2.16 -1.07
CA GLY A 166 3.31 1.57 -0.10
C GLY A 166 4.32 2.57 0.44
N ARG A 167 5.00 3.31 -0.48
CA ARG A 167 5.93 4.39 -0.10
C ARG A 167 5.26 5.52 0.68
N LEU A 168 4.03 5.90 0.33
CA LEU A 168 3.27 6.92 1.04
C LEU A 168 2.97 6.48 2.48
N VAL A 169 2.51 5.26 2.67
CA VAL A 169 2.25 4.68 4.00
C VAL A 169 3.51 4.69 4.86
N ALA A 170 4.65 4.27 4.28
CA ALA A 170 5.94 4.29 4.98
C ALA A 170 6.40 5.71 5.35
N SER A 171 6.22 6.67 4.46
CA SER A 171 6.53 8.09 4.69
C SER A 171 5.69 8.69 5.81
N GLU A 172 4.37 8.48 5.80
CA GLU A 172 3.45 8.92 6.85
C GLU A 172 3.83 8.32 8.22
N TYR A 173 4.13 7.03 8.23
CA TYR A 173 4.55 6.30 9.42
C TYR A 173 5.84 6.87 10.02
N ALA A 174 6.85 7.12 9.21
CA ALA A 174 8.14 7.69 9.63
C ALA A 174 7.97 9.12 10.16
N ALA A 175 7.22 9.97 9.45
CA ALA A 175 6.98 11.37 9.83
C ALA A 175 6.30 11.48 11.20
N ALA A 176 5.28 10.65 11.46
CA ALA A 176 4.60 10.61 12.76
C ALA A 176 5.53 10.15 13.90
N GLY A 177 6.44 9.22 13.62
CA GLY A 177 7.46 8.78 14.57
C GLY A 177 8.43 9.89 14.97
N ALA A 178 8.93 10.65 14.01
CA ALA A 178 9.81 11.78 14.24
C ALA A 178 9.15 12.89 15.07
N ALA A 179 7.87 13.20 14.79
CA ALA A 179 7.10 14.19 15.57
C ALA A 179 6.95 13.78 17.05
N THR A 180 6.70 12.49 17.31
CA THR A 180 6.56 11.97 18.68
C THR A 180 7.88 12.05 19.46
N THR A 181 9.01 11.80 18.81
CA THR A 181 10.33 11.89 19.43
C THR A 181 10.69 13.34 19.76
N ALA A 182 10.40 14.29 18.87
CA ALA A 182 10.66 15.71 19.10
C ALA A 182 9.88 16.30 20.29
N LEU A 183 8.66 15.81 20.55
CA LEU A 183 7.84 16.23 21.70
C LEU A 183 8.34 15.69 23.05
N ARG A 184 9.05 14.58 23.07
CA ARG A 184 9.60 13.98 24.31
C ARG A 184 10.93 14.61 24.76
N VAL A 185 11.59 15.39 23.90
CA VAL A 185 12.90 16.02 24.19
C VAL A 185 12.73 17.47 24.69
N ARG A 186 11.53 17.99 24.76
CA ARG A 186 11.19 19.30 25.34
C ARG A 186 10.62 19.15 26.73
#